data_3177a929441de222064f0e7e779a69d1
#
_entry.id   3177a929441de222064f0e7e779a69d1
#
_cell.length_a   1.000
_cell.length_b   1.000
_cell.length_c   1.000
_cell.angle_alpha   90.00
_cell.angle_beta   90.00
_cell.angle_gamma   90.00
#
_symmetry.space_group_name_H-M   'P 1'
#
loop_
_entity.id
_entity.type
_entity.pdbx_description
1 polymer ?
#
loop_
_entity_poly.entity_id
_entity_poly.type
_entity_poly.pdbx_seq_one_letter_code
_entity_poly.pdbx_strand_id
1 'polypeptide(L)'
;MTHDMAVISGVHISWSKSSSRHICSRQLCGRRREEYMGTVTKGKGAIYIKTLIGIAFMYFFGLVCPTFGGMSQMGIKILGVFIGLIFMTCVGCDLFSSSLLALLAFVLHGYYKASELISGWIGSGVTFQLIFAGALCVYLRQTGAMDVFAKKLLSLKITRGRPGIFMFMLMLAGFLVSTVVNGAAFFLLAFGLFESIAKVCGYKKDDQFMKFGLLYMYTSSYGKYLIPFQGLILVVVGFFDSMLEPYGYQFNRWLYMVIQIVTWVSLFAVLVLCMKYLFKVDISRLKDIKSDQIEQFNKTPDTFSFEMKIGIGSFVFCMAYLFLIYLLPKSFPGYTFIKSLDTSLIWAVPLAVFNIISKNGKPIMNAPALLRDASIWPMVALIGAMTMLGRACTDASLGINSWLVSVFAPIFGGQSTIMLLLICVLFITVVTQVVNGNVLTMGMTPIIVPIVCGMMEQGIKIDPTVTLTVISTCASVAFLFPSGSVAAAYILGREEIDKKFLFTKGVAVLAVYMLVQLAVAVLFNAIV
;
A
#
# COMPACT_ATOMS: atom_id res chain seq x y z
N MET A 1 -35.88 6.20 -32.26
CA MET A 1 -35.92 4.90 -31.57
C MET A 1 -34.52 4.33 -31.59
N THR A 2 -33.76 4.58 -30.57
CA THR A 2 -32.63 3.78 -30.08
C THR A 2 -32.15 4.46 -28.82
N HIS A 3 -32.36 3.78 -27.68
CA HIS A 3 -31.90 4.16 -26.35
C HIS A 3 -30.43 3.76 -26.22
N ASP A 4 -29.55 4.73 -26.07
CA ASP A 4 -28.22 4.50 -25.52
C ASP A 4 -28.21 4.89 -24.04
N MET A 5 -28.30 3.90 -23.18
CA MET A 5 -28.09 4.03 -21.73
C MET A 5 -26.59 3.93 -21.43
N ALA A 6 -25.96 5.06 -21.14
CA ALA A 6 -24.67 5.07 -20.48
C ALA A 6 -24.87 4.99 -18.97
N VAL A 7 -24.51 3.85 -18.38
CA VAL A 7 -24.47 3.64 -16.93
C VAL A 7 -23.20 4.26 -16.38
N ILE A 8 -23.32 5.38 -15.69
CA ILE A 8 -22.29 5.90 -14.81
C ILE A 8 -22.83 5.89 -13.39
N SER A 9 -22.23 4.98 -12.57
CA SER A 9 -22.22 4.94 -11.10
C SER A 9 -23.34 5.67 -10.33
N GLY A 10 -24.32 4.92 -9.91
CA GLY A 10 -25.12 4.93 -8.69
C GLY A 10 -25.32 6.22 -7.91
N VAL A 11 -25.95 7.25 -8.51
CA VAL A 11 -26.63 8.30 -7.74
C VAL A 11 -27.99 8.52 -8.40
N HIS A 12 -29.06 7.99 -7.77
CA HIS A 12 -30.43 8.31 -8.13
C HIS A 12 -30.76 9.73 -7.67
N ILE A 13 -30.88 10.67 -8.62
CA ILE A 13 -31.48 11.97 -8.38
C ILE A 13 -32.88 11.94 -8.96
N SER A 14 -33.91 11.94 -8.11
CA SER A 14 -35.30 12.11 -8.52
C SER A 14 -35.54 13.57 -8.93
N TRP A 15 -36.01 13.80 -10.14
CA TRP A 15 -36.44 15.11 -10.63
C TRP A 15 -37.93 15.33 -10.39
N SER A 16 -38.28 16.25 -9.51
CA SER A 16 -39.62 16.79 -9.47
C SER A 16 -39.73 17.98 -10.45
N LYS A 17 -40.76 17.95 -11.30
CA LYS A 17 -41.09 19.02 -12.24
C LYS A 17 -41.61 20.23 -11.50
N SER A 18 -40.89 21.34 -11.51
CA SER A 18 -41.43 22.70 -11.31
C SER A 18 -40.83 23.60 -12.39
N SER A 19 -41.70 24.08 -13.24
CA SER A 19 -41.40 24.94 -14.37
C SER A 19 -41.19 26.40 -13.94
N SER A 20 -40.30 27.06 -14.67
CA SER A 20 -40.02 28.50 -14.72
C SER A 20 -38.83 29.00 -13.87
N ARG A 21 -37.61 28.74 -14.40
CA ARG A 21 -36.38 29.59 -14.26
C ARG A 21 -35.19 28.98 -15.03
N HIS A 22 -35.37 28.63 -16.31
CA HIS A 22 -34.41 27.76 -17.02
C HIS A 22 -33.70 28.37 -18.23
N ILE A 23 -33.47 29.68 -18.32
CA ILE A 23 -32.68 30.22 -19.44
C ILE A 23 -31.25 30.61 -19.01
N CYS A 24 -31.03 31.02 -17.75
CA CYS A 24 -29.69 31.40 -17.28
C CYS A 24 -28.78 30.23 -16.88
N SER A 25 -29.35 29.04 -16.54
CA SER A 25 -28.57 27.89 -16.09
C SER A 25 -27.99 27.03 -17.22
N ARG A 26 -28.57 27.05 -18.42
CA ARG A 26 -28.07 26.26 -19.56
C ARG A 26 -26.75 26.76 -20.15
N GLN A 27 -26.53 28.09 -20.18
CA GLN A 27 -25.28 28.65 -20.68
C GLN A 27 -24.12 28.46 -19.69
N LEU A 28 -24.36 28.51 -18.39
CA LEU A 28 -23.35 28.24 -17.36
C LEU A 28 -23.02 26.74 -17.24
N CYS A 29 -24.00 25.87 -17.45
CA CYS A 29 -23.78 24.43 -17.47
C CYS A 29 -23.07 23.97 -18.76
N GLY A 30 -23.36 24.59 -19.89
CA GLY A 30 -22.66 24.36 -21.16
C GLY A 30 -21.19 24.77 -21.10
N ARG A 31 -20.87 25.97 -20.61
CA ARG A 31 -19.48 26.44 -20.44
C ARG A 31 -18.67 25.58 -19.46
N ARG A 32 -19.23 25.17 -18.31
CA ARG A 32 -18.53 24.24 -17.40
C ARG A 32 -18.33 22.88 -18.01
N ARG A 33 -19.25 22.40 -18.83
CA ARG A 33 -19.13 21.11 -19.51
C ARG A 33 -18.06 21.16 -20.61
N GLU A 34 -17.95 22.26 -21.33
CA GLU A 34 -16.90 22.48 -22.33
C GLU A 34 -15.52 22.72 -21.68
N GLU A 35 -15.44 23.46 -20.56
CA GLU A 35 -14.20 23.58 -19.78
C GLU A 35 -13.78 22.25 -19.17
N TYR A 36 -14.72 21.45 -18.64
CA TYR A 36 -14.43 20.12 -18.08
C TYR A 36 -14.04 19.13 -19.19
N MET A 37 -14.68 19.16 -20.34
CA MET A 37 -14.30 18.35 -21.51
C MET A 37 -12.99 18.82 -22.13
N GLY A 38 -12.72 20.11 -22.16
CA GLY A 38 -11.46 20.67 -22.65
C GLY A 38 -10.27 20.35 -21.75
N THR A 39 -10.45 20.30 -20.42
CA THR A 39 -9.43 19.84 -19.46
C THR A 39 -9.21 18.34 -19.51
N VAL A 40 -10.26 17.56 -19.73
CA VAL A 40 -10.17 16.08 -19.86
C VAL A 40 -9.51 15.68 -21.18
N THR A 41 -9.72 16.41 -22.27
CA THR A 41 -9.06 16.15 -23.56
C THR A 41 -7.61 16.60 -23.57
N LYS A 42 -7.25 17.73 -22.95
CA LYS A 42 -5.84 18.14 -22.77
C LYS A 42 -5.05 17.16 -21.89
N GLY A 43 -5.69 16.56 -20.86
CA GLY A 43 -5.06 15.53 -20.02
C GLY A 43 -4.80 14.21 -20.76
N LYS A 44 -5.69 13.80 -21.65
CA LYS A 44 -5.53 12.55 -22.41
C LYS A 44 -4.33 12.58 -23.37
N GLY A 45 -4.10 13.69 -24.09
CA GLY A 45 -2.93 13.83 -24.97
C GLY A 45 -1.61 13.72 -24.20
N ALA A 46 -1.51 14.33 -23.02
CA ALA A 46 -0.32 14.26 -22.20
C ALA A 46 -0.03 12.83 -21.69
N ILE A 47 -1.06 12.05 -21.36
CA ILE A 47 -0.91 10.65 -20.94
C ILE A 47 -0.38 9.78 -22.09
N TYR A 48 -0.88 9.95 -23.31
CA TYR A 48 -0.38 9.21 -24.48
C TYR A 48 1.10 9.51 -24.76
N ILE A 49 1.53 10.77 -24.70
CA ILE A 49 2.94 11.13 -24.88
C ILE A 49 3.80 10.47 -23.81
N LYS A 50 3.39 10.52 -22.54
CA LYS A 50 4.10 9.87 -21.44
C LYS A 50 4.19 8.35 -21.63
N THR A 51 3.09 7.71 -22.07
CA THR A 51 3.07 6.28 -22.38
C THR A 51 4.04 5.95 -23.52
N LEU A 52 4.07 6.74 -24.58
CA LEU A 52 5.00 6.54 -25.69
C LEU A 52 6.46 6.68 -25.26
N ILE A 53 6.79 7.63 -24.37
CA ILE A 53 8.12 7.77 -23.81
C ILE A 53 8.50 6.52 -23.01
N GLY A 54 7.59 6.01 -22.16
CA GLY A 54 7.83 4.77 -21.40
C GLY A 54 8.05 3.55 -22.32
N ILE A 55 7.24 3.42 -23.38
CA ILE A 55 7.41 2.39 -24.41
C ILE A 55 8.78 2.56 -25.11
N ALA A 56 9.16 3.79 -25.44
CA ALA A 56 10.46 4.04 -26.05
C ALA A 56 11.62 3.57 -25.15
N PHE A 57 11.56 3.82 -23.85
CA PHE A 57 12.54 3.26 -22.92
C PHE A 57 12.50 1.73 -22.89
N MET A 58 11.33 1.12 -22.81
CA MET A 58 11.23 -0.35 -22.69
C MET A 58 11.76 -1.10 -23.92
N TYR A 59 11.53 -0.56 -25.12
CA TYR A 59 11.77 -1.31 -26.36
C TYR A 59 12.97 -0.81 -27.16
N PHE A 60 13.33 0.47 -27.08
CA PHE A 60 14.34 1.07 -27.93
C PHE A 60 15.62 1.50 -27.19
N PHE A 61 15.57 1.66 -25.86
CA PHE A 61 16.74 2.09 -25.08
C PHE A 61 17.98 1.22 -25.34
N GLY A 62 17.81 -0.11 -25.30
CA GLY A 62 18.90 -1.05 -25.54
C GLY A 62 19.35 -1.15 -27.00
N LEU A 63 18.64 -0.52 -27.96
CA LEU A 63 19.05 -0.44 -29.37
C LEU A 63 19.91 0.80 -29.63
N VAL A 64 19.63 1.89 -28.92
CA VAL A 64 20.27 3.19 -29.12
C VAL A 64 21.44 3.38 -28.14
N CYS A 65 21.31 2.88 -26.90
CA CYS A 65 22.31 3.06 -25.88
C CYS A 65 23.46 2.04 -26.01
N PRO A 66 24.72 2.48 -26.11
CA PRO A 66 25.88 1.57 -26.09
C PRO A 66 26.01 0.90 -24.71
N THR A 67 26.77 -0.19 -24.68
CA THR A 67 27.12 -0.85 -23.41
C THR A 67 27.99 0.06 -22.52
N PHE A 68 27.64 0.14 -21.24
CA PHE A 68 28.37 0.91 -20.24
C PHE A 68 28.38 0.18 -18.89
N GLY A 69 29.28 0.59 -17.99
CA GLY A 69 29.31 0.06 -16.61
C GLY A 69 29.52 -1.45 -16.49
N GLY A 70 30.13 -2.10 -17.50
CA GLY A 70 30.34 -3.54 -17.51
C GLY A 70 29.09 -4.37 -17.81
N MET A 71 27.97 -3.74 -18.16
CA MET A 71 26.73 -4.43 -18.54
C MET A 71 26.83 -5.03 -19.95
N SER A 72 26.21 -6.21 -20.14
CA SER A 72 26.02 -6.78 -21.47
C SER A 72 24.97 -6.00 -22.26
N GLN A 73 24.92 -6.19 -23.60
CA GLN A 73 23.88 -5.57 -24.43
C GLN A 73 22.47 -5.98 -23.98
N MET A 74 22.30 -7.24 -23.54
CA MET A 74 21.04 -7.68 -22.96
C MET A 74 20.76 -6.96 -21.63
N GLY A 75 21.78 -6.72 -20.81
CA GLY A 75 21.65 -5.93 -19.58
C GLY A 75 21.14 -4.51 -19.84
N ILE A 76 21.64 -3.84 -20.91
CA ILE A 76 21.15 -2.52 -21.31
C ILE A 76 19.67 -2.56 -21.74
N LYS A 77 19.25 -3.60 -22.50
CA LYS A 77 17.85 -3.79 -22.87
C LYS A 77 16.95 -3.96 -21.65
N ILE A 78 17.34 -4.80 -20.69
CA ILE A 78 16.60 -5.05 -19.46
C ILE A 78 16.56 -3.79 -18.57
N LEU A 79 17.68 -3.05 -18.49
CA LEU A 79 17.71 -1.75 -17.81
C LEU A 79 16.72 -0.77 -18.45
N GLY A 80 16.57 -0.77 -19.76
CA GLY A 80 15.55 0.00 -20.47
C GLY A 80 14.12 -0.38 -20.07
N VAL A 81 13.83 -1.68 -19.93
CA VAL A 81 12.53 -2.17 -19.42
C VAL A 81 12.30 -1.68 -17.99
N PHE A 82 13.31 -1.75 -17.14
CA PHE A 82 13.25 -1.28 -15.75
C PHE A 82 12.96 0.22 -15.67
N ILE A 83 13.73 1.04 -16.38
CA ILE A 83 13.55 2.51 -16.43
C ILE A 83 12.16 2.85 -16.98
N GLY A 84 11.73 2.18 -18.07
CA GLY A 84 10.43 2.41 -18.68
C GLY A 84 9.27 2.07 -17.76
N LEU A 85 9.31 0.96 -17.02
CA LEU A 85 8.28 0.56 -16.06
C LEU A 85 8.21 1.56 -14.89
N ILE A 86 9.36 1.93 -14.34
CA ILE A 86 9.46 2.96 -13.30
C ILE A 86 8.87 4.28 -13.80
N PHE A 87 9.30 4.74 -14.98
CA PHE A 87 8.83 6.00 -15.55
C PHE A 87 7.30 6.01 -15.74
N MET A 88 6.73 4.96 -16.35
CA MET A 88 5.28 4.87 -16.59
C MET A 88 4.50 4.88 -15.26
N THR A 89 5.00 4.20 -14.24
CA THR A 89 4.38 4.18 -12.91
C THR A 89 4.48 5.56 -12.22
N CYS A 90 5.62 6.25 -12.35
CA CYS A 90 5.83 7.60 -11.81
C CYS A 90 4.89 8.64 -12.41
N VAL A 91 4.71 8.59 -13.71
CA VAL A 91 3.90 9.60 -14.41
C VAL A 91 2.39 9.30 -14.39
N GLY A 92 1.99 8.23 -13.68
CA GLY A 92 0.60 7.85 -13.46
C GLY A 92 -0.06 7.18 -14.66
N CYS A 93 0.71 6.48 -15.51
CA CYS A 93 0.14 5.60 -16.53
C CYS A 93 -0.58 4.42 -15.88
N ASP A 94 -1.48 3.78 -16.64
CA ASP A 94 -2.21 2.62 -16.17
C ASP A 94 -1.26 1.48 -15.76
N LEU A 95 -1.39 1.02 -14.53
CA LEU A 95 -0.48 0.06 -13.92
C LEU A 95 -0.53 -1.31 -14.60
N PHE A 96 -1.74 -1.74 -15.01
CA PHE A 96 -1.93 -3.02 -15.69
C PHE A 96 -1.24 -3.01 -17.06
N SER A 97 -1.51 -2.00 -17.86
CA SER A 97 -0.93 -1.85 -19.20
C SER A 97 0.59 -1.69 -19.15
N SER A 98 1.10 -0.87 -18.20
CA SER A 98 2.55 -0.67 -18.03
C SER A 98 3.27 -1.97 -17.69
N SER A 99 2.67 -2.78 -16.80
CA SER A 99 3.24 -4.06 -16.38
C SER A 99 3.21 -5.10 -17.51
N LEU A 100 2.11 -5.18 -18.26
CA LEU A 100 2.02 -6.08 -19.42
C LEU A 100 3.03 -5.71 -20.51
N LEU A 101 3.21 -4.41 -20.79
CA LEU A 101 4.21 -3.94 -21.75
C LEU A 101 5.63 -4.34 -21.31
N ALA A 102 5.94 -4.25 -20.01
CA ALA A 102 7.23 -4.70 -19.48
C ALA A 102 7.42 -6.22 -19.66
N LEU A 103 6.38 -7.03 -19.36
CA LEU A 103 6.41 -8.48 -19.57
C LEU A 103 6.62 -8.85 -21.04
N LEU A 104 5.93 -8.18 -21.95
CA LEU A 104 6.10 -8.37 -23.39
C LEU A 104 7.51 -7.97 -23.86
N ALA A 105 8.08 -6.89 -23.32
CA ALA A 105 9.42 -6.44 -23.66
C ALA A 105 10.49 -7.49 -23.30
N PHE A 106 10.38 -8.20 -22.17
CA PHE A 106 11.30 -9.29 -21.82
C PHE A 106 11.35 -10.39 -22.87
N VAL A 107 10.16 -10.77 -23.40
CA VAL A 107 10.06 -11.81 -24.45
C VAL A 107 10.57 -11.29 -25.80
N LEU A 108 10.19 -10.07 -26.18
CA LEU A 108 10.60 -9.47 -27.45
C LEU A 108 12.11 -9.18 -27.52
N HIS A 109 12.73 -8.90 -26.39
CA HIS A 109 14.19 -8.80 -26.30
C HIS A 109 14.91 -10.15 -26.33
N GLY A 110 14.16 -11.27 -26.20
CA GLY A 110 14.71 -12.62 -26.22
C GLY A 110 15.39 -13.04 -24.91
N TYR A 111 15.13 -12.33 -23.81
CA TYR A 111 15.69 -12.69 -22.50
C TYR A 111 14.96 -13.87 -21.87
N TYR A 112 13.62 -13.83 -21.85
CA TYR A 112 12.78 -14.96 -21.40
C TYR A 112 12.04 -15.58 -22.59
N LYS A 113 11.88 -16.91 -22.57
CA LYS A 113 10.90 -17.59 -23.41
C LYS A 113 9.49 -17.30 -22.88
N ALA A 114 8.49 -17.22 -23.76
CA ALA A 114 7.11 -16.93 -23.35
C ALA A 114 6.57 -17.95 -22.32
N SER A 115 6.88 -19.26 -22.49
CA SER A 115 6.49 -20.31 -21.54
C SER A 115 7.13 -20.13 -20.16
N GLU A 116 8.39 -19.77 -20.11
CA GLU A 116 9.13 -19.50 -18.88
C GLU A 116 8.56 -18.27 -18.15
N LEU A 117 8.33 -17.19 -18.89
CA LEU A 117 7.72 -15.96 -18.33
C LEU A 117 6.33 -16.25 -17.77
N ILE A 118 5.45 -16.94 -18.50
CA ILE A 118 4.10 -17.28 -18.04
C ILE A 118 4.18 -18.17 -16.79
N SER A 119 5.03 -19.18 -16.79
CA SER A 119 5.24 -20.06 -15.65
C SER A 119 5.75 -19.31 -14.42
N GLY A 120 6.74 -18.43 -14.58
CA GLY A 120 7.27 -17.59 -13.50
C GLY A 120 6.28 -16.53 -13.00
N TRP A 121 5.37 -16.05 -13.84
CA TRP A 121 4.36 -15.07 -13.51
C TRP A 121 3.09 -15.70 -12.93
N ILE A 122 2.33 -16.45 -13.75
CA ILE A 122 1.03 -17.00 -13.34
C ILE A 122 1.22 -18.20 -12.40
N GLY A 123 2.23 -19.03 -12.62
CA GLY A 123 2.57 -20.18 -11.76
C GLY A 123 3.24 -19.80 -10.43
N SER A 124 3.51 -18.54 -10.19
CA SER A 124 4.08 -18.05 -8.94
C SER A 124 3.09 -18.20 -7.77
N GLY A 125 3.55 -18.79 -6.65
CA GLY A 125 2.74 -18.90 -5.43
C GLY A 125 2.27 -17.53 -4.92
N VAL A 126 3.06 -16.47 -5.11
CA VAL A 126 2.70 -15.10 -4.72
C VAL A 126 1.51 -14.58 -5.55
N THR A 127 1.42 -14.93 -6.82
CA THR A 127 0.27 -14.59 -7.68
C THR A 127 -1.00 -15.26 -7.17
N PHE A 128 -0.96 -16.56 -6.87
CA PHE A 128 -2.09 -17.30 -6.31
C PHE A 128 -2.52 -16.74 -4.96
N GLN A 129 -1.56 -16.44 -4.09
CA GLN A 129 -1.82 -15.82 -2.80
C GLN A 129 -2.55 -14.48 -2.95
N LEU A 130 -2.11 -13.61 -3.86
CA LEU A 130 -2.74 -12.34 -4.14
C LEU A 130 -4.21 -12.50 -4.56
N ILE A 131 -4.48 -13.49 -5.43
CA ILE A 131 -5.82 -13.77 -5.95
C ILE A 131 -6.76 -14.18 -4.82
N PHE A 132 -6.42 -15.18 -4.04
CA PHE A 132 -7.31 -15.77 -3.03
C PHE A 132 -7.38 -14.93 -1.74
N ALA A 133 -6.26 -14.40 -1.26
CA ALA A 133 -6.27 -13.47 -0.12
C ALA A 133 -7.04 -12.18 -0.46
N GLY A 134 -6.89 -11.67 -1.69
CA GLY A 134 -7.66 -10.52 -2.17
C GLY A 134 -9.17 -10.76 -2.14
N ALA A 135 -9.64 -11.92 -2.59
CA ALA A 135 -11.05 -12.29 -2.54
C ALA A 135 -11.58 -12.38 -1.09
N LEU A 136 -10.80 -12.93 -0.16
CA LEU A 136 -11.18 -12.98 1.26
C LEU A 136 -11.26 -11.58 1.88
N CYS A 137 -10.36 -10.67 1.51
CA CYS A 137 -10.41 -9.28 1.95
C CYS A 137 -11.65 -8.55 1.40
N VAL A 138 -12.05 -8.84 0.16
CA VAL A 138 -13.32 -8.33 -0.39
C VAL A 138 -14.51 -8.81 0.43
N TYR A 139 -14.54 -10.07 0.81
CA TYR A 139 -15.60 -10.60 1.67
C TYR A 139 -15.67 -9.89 3.03
N LEU A 140 -14.52 -9.72 3.70
CA LEU A 140 -14.44 -8.97 4.97
C LEU A 140 -14.95 -7.54 4.83
N ARG A 141 -14.62 -6.88 3.73
CA ARG A 141 -15.11 -5.52 3.44
C ARG A 141 -16.61 -5.49 3.19
N GLN A 142 -17.15 -6.40 2.36
CA GLN A 142 -18.57 -6.47 2.04
C GLN A 142 -19.45 -6.79 3.25
N THR A 143 -18.94 -7.59 4.20
CA THR A 143 -19.67 -7.89 5.44
C THR A 143 -19.72 -6.73 6.43
N GLY A 144 -18.87 -5.70 6.31
CA GLY A 144 -18.78 -4.60 7.27
C GLY A 144 -18.14 -4.99 8.61
N ALA A 145 -17.41 -6.10 8.66
CA ALA A 145 -16.79 -6.60 9.89
C ALA A 145 -15.85 -5.59 10.54
N MET A 146 -15.13 -4.80 9.71
CA MET A 146 -14.17 -3.79 10.17
C MET A 146 -14.85 -2.59 10.83
N ASP A 147 -16.07 -2.22 10.40
CA ASP A 147 -16.82 -1.12 11.00
C ASP A 147 -17.29 -1.47 12.42
N VAL A 148 -17.78 -2.72 12.61
CA VAL A 148 -18.14 -3.25 13.94
C VAL A 148 -16.91 -3.31 14.85
N PHE A 149 -15.75 -3.73 14.30
CA PHE A 149 -14.51 -3.77 15.05
C PHE A 149 -14.06 -2.38 15.52
N ALA A 150 -14.09 -1.37 14.62
CA ALA A 150 -13.77 0.01 14.96
C ALA A 150 -14.71 0.58 16.03
N LYS A 151 -16.03 0.34 15.90
CA LYS A 151 -17.03 0.74 16.90
C LYS A 151 -16.71 0.15 18.27
N LYS A 152 -16.42 -1.15 18.34
CA LYS A 152 -16.09 -1.82 19.60
C LYS A 152 -14.81 -1.28 20.22
N LEU A 153 -13.76 -1.06 19.42
CA LEU A 153 -12.48 -0.54 19.90
C LEU A 153 -12.65 0.86 20.52
N LEU A 154 -13.40 1.75 19.88
CA LEU A 154 -13.66 3.10 20.39
C LEU A 154 -14.61 3.12 21.59
N SER A 155 -15.42 2.08 21.77
CA SER A 155 -16.37 1.95 22.89
C SER A 155 -15.74 1.37 24.17
N LEU A 156 -14.45 1.03 24.14
CA LEU A 156 -13.75 0.47 25.32
C LEU A 156 -13.77 1.46 26.50
N LYS A 157 -13.92 0.94 27.71
CA LYS A 157 -13.96 1.77 28.94
C LYS A 157 -12.69 2.60 29.12
N ILE A 158 -11.53 2.15 28.62
CA ILE A 158 -10.25 2.85 28.74
C ILE A 158 -10.21 4.19 27.99
N THR A 159 -11.05 4.39 26.98
CA THR A 159 -11.13 5.63 26.19
C THR A 159 -11.90 6.73 26.89
N ARG A 160 -12.82 6.37 27.82
CA ARG A 160 -13.71 7.32 28.48
C ARG A 160 -12.93 8.26 29.42
N GLY A 161 -13.20 9.55 29.29
CA GLY A 161 -12.55 10.57 30.11
C GLY A 161 -11.06 10.80 29.84
N ARG A 162 -10.49 10.15 28.81
CA ARG A 162 -9.06 10.18 28.50
C ARG A 162 -8.81 10.57 27.03
N PRO A 163 -8.81 11.87 26.68
CA PRO A 163 -8.71 12.37 25.30
C PRO A 163 -7.54 11.80 24.50
N GLY A 164 -6.35 11.71 25.11
CA GLY A 164 -5.18 11.16 24.42
C GLY A 164 -5.33 9.68 24.08
N ILE A 165 -5.86 8.87 25.00
CA ILE A 165 -6.13 7.46 24.73
C ILE A 165 -7.22 7.31 23.66
N PHE A 166 -8.23 8.15 23.67
CA PHE A 166 -9.26 8.15 22.64
C PHE A 166 -8.67 8.41 21.24
N MET A 167 -7.83 9.44 21.09
CA MET A 167 -7.13 9.73 19.82
C MET A 167 -6.23 8.58 19.39
N PHE A 168 -5.47 7.99 20.32
CA PHE A 168 -4.66 6.82 20.03
C PHE A 168 -5.50 5.64 19.52
N MET A 169 -6.60 5.33 20.21
CA MET A 169 -7.51 4.25 19.80
C MET A 169 -8.22 4.55 18.47
N LEU A 170 -8.50 5.81 18.18
CA LEU A 170 -9.07 6.23 16.90
C LEU A 170 -8.08 5.99 15.75
N MET A 171 -6.81 6.38 15.93
CA MET A 171 -5.75 6.09 14.94
C MET A 171 -5.54 4.58 14.79
N LEU A 172 -5.51 3.84 15.88
CA LEU A 172 -5.37 2.38 15.87
C LEU A 172 -6.56 1.70 15.18
N ALA A 173 -7.79 2.15 15.42
CA ALA A 173 -8.98 1.65 14.74
C ALA A 173 -8.89 1.91 13.23
N GLY A 174 -8.54 3.13 12.81
CA GLY A 174 -8.30 3.46 11.41
C GLY A 174 -7.21 2.60 10.80
N PHE A 175 -6.10 2.40 11.50
CA PHE A 175 -4.98 1.55 11.05
C PHE A 175 -5.43 0.10 10.81
N LEU A 176 -6.18 -0.50 11.72
CA LEU A 176 -6.69 -1.86 11.58
C LEU A 176 -7.75 -1.96 10.49
N VAL A 177 -8.65 -0.97 10.36
CA VAL A 177 -9.61 -0.91 9.25
C VAL A 177 -8.90 -0.82 7.91
N SER A 178 -7.83 -0.03 7.81
CA SER A 178 -7.09 0.16 6.57
C SER A 178 -6.35 -1.08 6.10
N THR A 179 -6.18 -2.12 6.94
CA THR A 179 -5.64 -3.41 6.50
C THR A 179 -6.52 -4.09 5.45
N VAL A 180 -7.83 -3.84 5.48
CA VAL A 180 -8.83 -4.46 4.60
C VAL A 180 -9.47 -3.43 3.67
N VAL A 181 -9.77 -2.23 4.19
CA VAL A 181 -10.39 -1.13 3.43
C VAL A 181 -9.30 -0.15 3.03
N ASN A 182 -9.04 0.00 1.75
CA ASN A 182 -7.97 0.87 1.24
C ASN A 182 -8.50 1.90 0.22
N GLY A 183 -7.62 2.79 -0.22
CA GLY A 183 -7.91 3.81 -1.22
C GLY A 183 -9.00 4.80 -0.80
N ALA A 184 -9.81 5.26 -1.76
CA ALA A 184 -10.84 6.26 -1.56
C ALA A 184 -11.85 5.89 -0.46
N ALA A 185 -12.25 4.62 -0.41
CA ALA A 185 -13.23 4.13 0.57
C ALA A 185 -12.74 4.33 2.02
N PHE A 186 -11.44 4.05 2.27
CA PHE A 186 -10.85 4.29 3.58
C PHE A 186 -10.89 5.77 3.96
N PHE A 187 -10.44 6.66 3.07
CA PHE A 187 -10.39 8.10 3.38
C PHE A 187 -11.76 8.71 3.60
N LEU A 188 -12.77 8.30 2.83
CA LEU A 188 -14.15 8.72 3.06
C LEU A 188 -14.66 8.30 4.45
N LEU A 189 -14.39 7.06 4.85
CA LEU A 189 -14.78 6.56 6.16
C LEU A 189 -13.99 7.22 7.29
N ALA A 190 -12.67 7.27 7.21
CA ALA A 190 -11.80 7.76 8.27
C ALA A 190 -11.96 9.25 8.52
N PHE A 191 -11.99 10.06 7.45
CA PHE A 191 -12.18 11.50 7.57
C PHE A 191 -13.61 11.82 8.01
N GLY A 192 -14.63 11.17 7.43
CA GLY A 192 -16.03 11.35 7.84
C GLY A 192 -16.26 10.96 9.30
N LEU A 193 -15.65 9.86 9.78
CA LEU A 193 -15.69 9.48 11.19
C LEU A 193 -15.05 10.55 12.09
N PHE A 194 -13.87 11.03 11.72
CA PHE A 194 -13.18 12.06 12.48
C PHE A 194 -13.95 13.37 12.50
N GLU A 195 -14.51 13.81 11.37
CA GLU A 195 -15.35 15.01 11.28
C GLU A 195 -16.61 14.92 12.13
N SER A 196 -17.25 13.75 12.11
CA SER A 196 -18.42 13.47 12.97
C SER A 196 -18.05 13.60 14.45
N ILE A 197 -16.92 13.05 14.87
CA ILE A 197 -16.40 13.17 16.23
C ILE A 197 -16.11 14.66 16.57
N ALA A 198 -15.41 15.37 15.69
CA ALA A 198 -15.07 16.76 15.90
C ALA A 198 -16.32 17.65 16.03
N LYS A 199 -17.33 17.40 15.19
CA LYS A 199 -18.61 18.12 15.23
C LYS A 199 -19.36 17.88 16.55
N VAL A 200 -19.45 16.64 17.02
CA VAL A 200 -20.07 16.28 18.30
C VAL A 200 -19.36 16.99 19.47
N CYS A 201 -18.03 17.11 19.41
CA CYS A 201 -17.23 17.81 20.43
C CYS A 201 -17.24 19.34 20.27
N GLY A 202 -17.93 19.89 19.27
CA GLY A 202 -18.03 21.33 19.04
C GLY A 202 -16.76 21.99 18.51
N TYR A 203 -15.87 21.22 17.84
CA TYR A 203 -14.73 21.79 17.13
C TYR A 203 -15.15 22.40 15.79
N LYS A 204 -14.53 23.52 15.42
CA LYS A 204 -14.75 24.21 14.15
C LYS A 204 -13.78 23.68 13.08
N LYS A 205 -14.11 23.89 11.79
CA LYS A 205 -13.27 23.50 10.66
C LYS A 205 -11.85 24.09 10.71
N ASP A 206 -11.70 25.31 11.19
CA ASP A 206 -10.41 26.03 11.26
C ASP A 206 -9.57 25.69 12.49
N ASP A 207 -10.12 24.91 13.43
CA ASP A 207 -9.41 24.56 14.67
C ASP A 207 -8.18 23.70 14.37
N GLN A 208 -7.12 23.90 15.15
CA GLN A 208 -5.89 23.10 15.06
C GLN A 208 -6.18 21.60 15.25
N PHE A 209 -7.15 21.27 16.11
CA PHE A 209 -7.60 19.89 16.30
C PHE A 209 -8.07 19.25 14.99
N MET A 210 -8.84 19.98 14.17
CA MET A 210 -9.33 19.48 12.88
C MET A 210 -8.16 19.17 11.94
N LYS A 211 -7.21 20.09 11.79
CA LYS A 211 -6.03 19.93 10.90
C LYS A 211 -5.14 18.77 11.32
N PHE A 212 -4.78 18.68 12.59
CA PHE A 212 -3.96 17.57 13.09
C PHE A 212 -4.70 16.25 13.07
N GLY A 213 -5.97 16.22 13.40
CA GLY A 213 -6.76 15.00 13.40
C GLY A 213 -6.91 14.41 12.00
N LEU A 214 -7.19 15.23 10.97
CA LEU A 214 -7.22 14.79 9.58
C LEU A 214 -5.86 14.22 9.14
N LEU A 215 -4.75 14.89 9.49
CA LEU A 215 -3.41 14.39 9.19
C LEU A 215 -3.12 13.06 9.90
N TYR A 216 -3.55 12.92 11.16
CA TYR A 216 -3.37 11.68 11.93
C TYR A 216 -4.25 10.54 11.39
N MET A 217 -5.49 10.84 10.99
CA MET A 217 -6.32 9.86 10.29
C MET A 217 -5.74 9.47 8.93
N TYR A 218 -5.06 10.39 8.25
CA TYR A 218 -4.30 10.05 7.06
C TYR A 218 -3.17 9.04 7.39
N THR A 219 -2.40 9.26 8.47
CA THR A 219 -1.33 8.32 8.85
C THR A 219 -1.86 6.93 9.23
N SER A 220 -3.10 6.82 9.71
CA SER A 220 -3.71 5.52 9.99
C SER A 220 -3.98 4.69 8.73
N SER A 221 -3.98 5.29 7.52
CA SER A 221 -4.13 4.58 6.24
C SER A 221 -3.00 3.60 5.92
N TYR A 222 -1.87 3.69 6.62
CA TYR A 222 -0.71 2.83 6.38
C TYR A 222 -0.88 1.41 6.91
N GLY A 223 -1.95 1.08 7.63
CA GLY A 223 -2.32 -0.28 7.98
C GLY A 223 -2.47 -1.22 6.77
N LYS A 224 -2.74 -0.67 5.59
CA LYS A 224 -2.75 -1.43 4.32
C LYS A 224 -1.43 -2.14 4.00
N TYR A 225 -0.32 -1.71 4.61
CA TYR A 225 1.00 -2.33 4.47
C TYR A 225 1.34 -3.27 5.63
N LEU A 226 0.47 -3.44 6.63
CA LEU A 226 0.74 -4.26 7.80
C LEU A 226 0.90 -5.74 7.47
N ILE A 227 0.03 -6.27 6.61
CA ILE A 227 -0.09 -7.70 6.35
C ILE A 227 0.62 -8.04 5.03
N PRO A 228 1.83 -8.65 5.05
CA PRO A 228 2.65 -8.92 3.85
C PRO A 228 2.13 -10.11 3.03
N PHE A 229 0.91 -10.54 3.28
CA PHE A 229 0.27 -11.68 2.62
C PHE A 229 -0.86 -11.26 1.68
N GLN A 230 -1.07 -9.96 1.47
CA GLN A 230 -2.14 -9.43 0.63
C GLN A 230 -1.79 -8.08 0.00
N GLY A 231 -2.57 -7.71 -1.03
CA GLY A 231 -2.51 -6.38 -1.63
C GLY A 231 -1.14 -6.02 -2.22
N LEU A 232 -0.86 -4.73 -2.27
CA LEU A 232 0.35 -4.21 -2.90
C LEU A 232 1.63 -4.59 -2.15
N ILE A 233 1.58 -4.71 -0.83
CA ILE A 233 2.77 -5.12 -0.05
C ILE A 233 3.19 -6.55 -0.37
N LEU A 234 2.27 -7.44 -0.73
CA LEU A 234 2.63 -8.78 -1.20
C LEU A 234 3.44 -8.72 -2.50
N VAL A 235 3.11 -7.79 -3.41
CA VAL A 235 3.89 -7.54 -4.64
C VAL A 235 5.32 -7.12 -4.30
N VAL A 236 5.46 -6.18 -3.37
CA VAL A 236 6.77 -5.67 -2.90
C VAL A 236 7.58 -6.79 -2.25
N VAL A 237 6.95 -7.60 -1.39
CA VAL A 237 7.62 -8.73 -0.73
C VAL A 237 8.02 -9.81 -1.74
N GLY A 238 7.20 -10.10 -2.74
CA GLY A 238 7.56 -11.00 -3.83
C GLY A 238 8.79 -10.51 -4.61
N PHE A 239 8.92 -9.20 -4.79
CA PHE A 239 10.11 -8.60 -5.38
C PHE A 239 11.33 -8.73 -4.45
N PHE A 240 11.17 -8.49 -3.14
CA PHE A 240 12.24 -8.72 -2.17
C PHE A 240 12.74 -10.16 -2.18
N ASP A 241 11.82 -11.14 -2.18
CA ASP A 241 12.15 -12.56 -2.26
C ASP A 241 12.98 -12.87 -3.52
N SER A 242 12.56 -12.34 -4.70
CA SER A 242 13.27 -12.55 -5.96
C SER A 242 14.68 -11.92 -6.00
N MET A 243 14.88 -10.83 -5.26
CA MET A 243 16.18 -10.16 -5.14
C MET A 243 17.12 -10.81 -4.12
N LEU A 244 16.56 -11.45 -3.07
CA LEU A 244 17.32 -12.12 -2.02
C LEU A 244 17.66 -13.57 -2.37
N GLU A 245 16.86 -14.23 -3.22
CA GLU A 245 17.01 -15.64 -3.60
C GLU A 245 18.44 -16.01 -4.06
N PRO A 246 19.14 -15.23 -4.93
CA PRO A 246 20.50 -15.53 -5.38
C PRO A 246 21.55 -15.50 -4.27
N TYR A 247 21.28 -14.79 -3.18
CA TYR A 247 22.17 -14.71 -2.00
C TYR A 247 21.83 -15.78 -0.94
N GLY A 248 20.83 -16.66 -1.21
CA GLY A 248 20.38 -17.70 -0.28
C GLY A 248 19.54 -17.20 0.90
N TYR A 249 19.06 -15.95 0.86
CA TYR A 249 18.21 -15.37 1.89
C TYR A 249 16.75 -15.36 1.48
N GLN A 250 15.86 -15.32 2.48
CA GLN A 250 14.42 -15.16 2.31
C GLN A 250 13.93 -14.02 3.18
N PHE A 251 13.01 -13.22 2.66
CA PHE A 251 12.39 -12.14 3.41
C PHE A 251 11.51 -12.68 4.53
N ASN A 252 11.83 -12.32 5.78
CA ASN A 252 11.08 -12.78 6.94
C ASN A 252 9.80 -11.95 7.14
N ARG A 253 8.68 -12.46 6.62
CA ARG A 253 7.37 -11.78 6.64
C ARG A 253 6.83 -11.56 8.05
N TRP A 254 7.16 -12.41 9.00
CA TRP A 254 6.73 -12.28 10.40
C TRP A 254 7.51 -11.19 11.12
N LEU A 255 8.83 -11.17 10.94
CA LEU A 255 9.67 -10.09 11.45
C LEU A 255 9.20 -8.74 10.88
N TYR A 256 8.90 -8.69 9.58
CA TYR A 256 8.30 -7.51 8.95
C TYR A 256 7.03 -7.05 9.68
N MET A 257 6.07 -7.97 9.93
CA MET A 257 4.82 -7.62 10.62
C MET A 257 5.06 -7.07 12.01
N VAL A 258 5.96 -7.69 12.77
CA VAL A 258 6.31 -7.23 14.13
C VAL A 258 6.93 -5.84 14.08
N ILE A 259 7.87 -5.59 13.18
CA ILE A 259 8.48 -4.26 12.97
C ILE A 259 7.40 -3.24 12.63
N GLN A 260 6.48 -3.57 11.72
CA GLN A 260 5.38 -2.68 11.34
C GLN A 260 4.46 -2.36 12.52
N ILE A 261 4.05 -3.36 13.30
CA ILE A 261 3.21 -3.15 14.50
C ILE A 261 3.93 -2.21 15.48
N VAL A 262 5.18 -2.50 15.81
CA VAL A 262 5.95 -1.70 16.76
C VAL A 262 6.14 -0.27 16.23
N THR A 263 6.47 -0.10 14.96
CA THR A 263 6.64 1.22 14.33
C THR A 263 5.36 2.05 14.43
N TRP A 264 4.23 1.52 13.97
CA TRP A 264 2.99 2.31 13.89
C TRP A 264 2.37 2.55 15.25
N VAL A 265 2.39 1.55 16.16
CA VAL A 265 1.90 1.73 17.53
C VAL A 265 2.73 2.77 18.28
N SER A 266 4.06 2.70 18.17
CA SER A 266 4.97 3.69 18.78
C SER A 266 4.76 5.06 18.18
N LEU A 267 4.64 5.15 16.84
CA LEU A 267 4.38 6.42 16.16
C LEU A 267 3.07 7.06 16.63
N PHE A 268 1.97 6.29 16.70
CA PHE A 268 0.69 6.83 17.15
C PHE A 268 0.75 7.34 18.59
N ALA A 269 1.44 6.62 19.48
CA ALA A 269 1.66 7.08 20.84
C ALA A 269 2.45 8.39 20.88
N VAL A 270 3.56 8.46 20.14
CA VAL A 270 4.40 9.67 20.06
C VAL A 270 3.64 10.83 19.41
N LEU A 271 2.87 10.60 18.35
CA LEU A 271 2.08 11.65 17.68
C LEU A 271 1.01 12.23 18.62
N VAL A 272 0.33 11.39 19.41
CA VAL A 272 -0.65 11.88 20.42
C VAL A 272 0.05 12.70 21.49
N LEU A 273 1.24 12.30 21.95
CA LEU A 273 2.05 13.10 22.87
C LEU A 273 2.48 14.42 22.23
N CYS A 274 2.94 14.41 20.98
CA CYS A 274 3.29 15.62 20.23
C CYS A 274 2.07 16.54 20.06
N MET A 275 0.89 16.00 19.79
CA MET A 275 -0.34 16.79 19.69
C MET A 275 -0.59 17.58 20.96
N LYS A 276 -0.44 16.94 22.11
CA LYS A 276 -0.70 17.56 23.43
C LYS A 276 0.42 18.49 23.87
N TYR A 277 1.69 18.05 23.79
CA TYR A 277 2.81 18.75 24.41
C TYR A 277 3.60 19.64 23.45
N LEU A 278 3.86 19.18 22.22
CA LEU A 278 4.65 19.90 21.24
C LEU A 278 3.81 20.93 20.48
N PHE A 279 2.64 20.51 19.99
CA PHE A 279 1.75 21.36 19.19
C PHE A 279 0.69 22.06 20.04
N LYS A 280 0.54 21.68 21.30
CA LYS A 280 -0.40 22.28 22.28
C LYS A 280 -1.83 22.37 21.75
N VAL A 281 -2.28 21.34 21.04
CA VAL A 281 -3.64 21.25 20.51
C VAL A 281 -4.61 20.91 21.63
N ASP A 282 -5.68 21.68 21.74
CA ASP A 282 -6.74 21.40 22.72
C ASP A 282 -7.56 20.17 22.29
N ILE A 283 -7.38 19.09 23.03
CA ILE A 283 -8.13 17.83 22.89
C ILE A 283 -9.10 17.60 24.05
N SER A 284 -9.25 18.57 24.96
CA SER A 284 -10.01 18.40 26.21
C SER A 284 -11.48 18.07 25.99
N ARG A 285 -12.09 18.59 24.90
CA ARG A 285 -13.52 18.37 24.56
C ARG A 285 -13.82 16.90 24.20
N LEU A 286 -12.80 16.08 23.90
CA LEU A 286 -12.99 14.63 23.69
C LEU A 286 -13.29 13.87 24.97
N LYS A 287 -13.21 14.50 26.15
CA LYS A 287 -13.37 13.84 27.44
C LYS A 287 -14.77 13.26 27.65
N ASP A 288 -15.76 13.95 27.12
CA ASP A 288 -17.18 13.63 27.38
C ASP A 288 -17.87 12.89 26.22
N ILE A 289 -17.10 12.53 25.17
CA ILE A 289 -17.67 11.85 24.00
C ILE A 289 -18.12 10.42 24.33
N LYS A 290 -19.29 10.07 23.85
CA LYS A 290 -19.83 8.71 23.89
C LYS A 290 -19.95 8.17 22.47
N SER A 291 -19.69 6.87 22.28
CA SER A 291 -19.75 6.21 20.97
C SER A 291 -21.15 6.23 20.32
N ASP A 292 -22.20 6.28 21.12
CA ASP A 292 -23.59 6.40 20.68
C ASP A 292 -23.94 7.76 20.06
N GLN A 293 -23.14 8.78 20.32
CA GLN A 293 -23.29 10.12 19.74
C GLN A 293 -22.67 10.24 18.34
N ILE A 294 -21.89 9.25 17.90
CA ILE A 294 -21.21 9.25 16.60
C ILE A 294 -22.18 8.73 15.53
N GLU A 295 -22.65 9.61 14.65
CA GLU A 295 -23.68 9.34 13.64
C GLU A 295 -23.33 8.11 12.76
N GLN A 296 -22.07 7.92 12.39
CA GLN A 296 -21.64 6.77 11.59
C GLN A 296 -21.86 5.43 12.30
N PHE A 297 -21.81 5.40 13.63
CA PHE A 297 -22.04 4.18 14.40
C PHE A 297 -23.51 3.82 14.61
N ASN A 298 -24.43 4.75 14.35
CA ASN A 298 -25.86 4.47 14.44
C ASN A 298 -26.34 3.43 13.42
N LYS A 299 -25.66 3.34 12.27
CA LYS A 299 -25.94 2.35 11.21
C LYS A 299 -25.12 1.06 11.37
N THR A 300 -24.15 1.03 12.26
CA THR A 300 -23.25 -0.11 12.46
C THR A 300 -23.80 -1.01 13.56
N PRO A 301 -23.97 -2.33 13.32
CA PRO A 301 -24.43 -3.26 14.35
C PRO A 301 -23.52 -3.28 15.59
N ASP A 302 -24.07 -3.57 16.77
CA ASP A 302 -23.30 -3.69 18.01
C ASP A 302 -22.57 -5.04 18.12
N THR A 303 -23.02 -6.03 17.36
CA THR A 303 -22.48 -7.39 17.40
C THR A 303 -22.12 -7.87 16.00
N PHE A 304 -21.12 -8.76 15.96
CA PHE A 304 -20.75 -9.41 14.71
C PHE A 304 -21.84 -10.36 14.22
N SER A 305 -22.30 -10.19 12.98
CA SER A 305 -23.19 -11.13 12.31
C SER A 305 -22.50 -12.49 12.09
N PHE A 306 -23.29 -13.49 11.70
CA PHE A 306 -22.73 -14.82 11.36
C PHE A 306 -21.72 -14.74 10.21
N GLU A 307 -22.04 -13.99 9.16
CA GLU A 307 -21.18 -13.79 8.00
C GLU A 307 -19.87 -13.08 8.37
N MET A 308 -19.93 -12.04 9.22
CA MET A 308 -18.76 -11.36 9.74
C MET A 308 -17.84 -12.31 10.53
N LYS A 309 -18.44 -13.17 11.39
CA LYS A 309 -17.70 -14.16 12.19
C LYS A 309 -16.98 -15.17 11.30
N ILE A 310 -17.65 -15.63 10.23
CA ILE A 310 -17.03 -16.54 9.24
C ILE A 310 -15.87 -15.85 8.53
N GLY A 311 -16.04 -14.61 8.07
CA GLY A 311 -14.99 -13.86 7.40
C GLY A 311 -13.76 -13.67 8.28
N ILE A 312 -13.97 -13.18 9.52
CA ILE A 312 -12.89 -13.00 10.50
C ILE A 312 -12.25 -14.35 10.84
N GLY A 313 -13.06 -15.39 11.11
CA GLY A 313 -12.57 -16.73 11.43
C GLY A 313 -11.74 -17.34 10.30
N SER A 314 -12.17 -17.17 9.04
CA SER A 314 -11.42 -17.61 7.86
C SER A 314 -10.08 -16.91 7.74
N PHE A 315 -10.05 -15.59 7.96
CA PHE A 315 -8.80 -14.81 7.91
C PHE A 315 -7.84 -15.22 9.03
N VAL A 316 -8.35 -15.34 10.26
CA VAL A 316 -7.58 -15.78 11.43
C VAL A 316 -7.06 -17.20 11.22
N PHE A 317 -7.86 -18.10 10.64
CA PHE A 317 -7.45 -19.47 10.30
C PHE A 317 -6.26 -19.47 9.34
N CYS A 318 -6.33 -18.72 8.24
CA CYS A 318 -5.22 -18.61 7.29
C CYS A 318 -3.95 -18.05 7.97
N MET A 319 -4.08 -16.99 8.76
CA MET A 319 -2.95 -16.39 9.48
C MET A 319 -2.36 -17.36 10.52
N ALA A 320 -3.20 -18.06 11.28
CA ALA A 320 -2.76 -19.05 12.25
C ALA A 320 -2.02 -20.22 11.59
N TYR A 321 -2.49 -20.68 10.42
CA TYR A 321 -1.81 -21.71 9.64
C TYR A 321 -0.42 -21.24 9.18
N LEU A 322 -0.30 -20.02 8.64
CA LEU A 322 0.98 -19.44 8.22
C LEU A 322 1.95 -19.32 9.40
N PHE A 323 1.43 -18.91 10.56
CA PHE A 323 2.21 -18.82 11.78
C PHE A 323 2.65 -20.19 12.28
N LEU A 324 1.78 -21.19 12.20
CA LEU A 324 2.09 -22.57 12.56
C LEU A 324 3.25 -23.13 11.73
N ILE A 325 3.21 -22.95 10.39
CA ILE A 325 4.30 -23.39 9.50
C ILE A 325 5.62 -22.70 9.89
N TYR A 326 5.58 -21.43 10.23
CA TYR A 326 6.78 -20.68 10.61
C TYR A 326 7.40 -21.19 11.93
N LEU A 327 6.56 -21.56 12.91
CA LEU A 327 7.02 -22.03 14.22
C LEU A 327 7.45 -23.51 14.24
N LEU A 328 6.86 -24.34 13.36
CA LEU A 328 7.11 -25.78 13.38
C LEU A 328 8.55 -26.09 12.90
N PRO A 329 9.34 -26.82 13.66
CA PRO A 329 10.64 -27.28 13.21
C PRO A 329 10.49 -28.25 12.05
N LYS A 330 11.43 -28.24 11.10
CA LYS A 330 11.43 -29.12 9.92
C LYS A 330 11.43 -30.62 10.28
N SER A 331 11.89 -30.96 11.50
CA SER A 331 11.91 -32.31 12.05
C SER A 331 10.56 -32.77 12.63
N PHE A 332 9.55 -31.92 12.66
CA PHE A 332 8.24 -32.26 13.21
C PHE A 332 7.55 -33.34 12.34
N PRO A 333 7.06 -34.45 12.95
CA PRO A 333 6.33 -35.47 12.21
C PRO A 333 5.10 -34.87 11.53
N GLY A 334 4.99 -35.01 10.20
CA GLY A 334 3.91 -34.39 9.41
C GLY A 334 4.17 -32.96 8.91
N TYR A 335 5.36 -32.39 9.17
CA TYR A 335 5.72 -31.05 8.67
C TYR A 335 5.50 -30.92 7.15
N THR A 336 5.93 -31.91 6.37
CA THR A 336 5.77 -31.92 4.92
C THR A 336 4.28 -31.88 4.50
N PHE A 337 3.42 -32.62 5.22
CA PHE A 337 1.98 -32.60 4.96
C PHE A 337 1.36 -31.22 5.32
N ILE A 338 1.69 -30.69 6.50
CA ILE A 338 1.20 -29.37 6.92
C ILE A 338 1.68 -28.29 5.93
N LYS A 339 2.92 -28.36 5.47
CA LYS A 339 3.49 -27.41 4.52
C LYS A 339 2.95 -27.58 3.09
N SER A 340 2.24 -28.66 2.77
CA SER A 340 1.81 -28.97 1.39
C SER A 340 0.92 -27.90 0.76
N LEU A 341 0.08 -27.21 1.54
CA LEU A 341 -0.74 -26.09 1.05
C LEU A 341 0.06 -24.81 0.84
N ASP A 342 1.27 -24.77 1.38
CA ASP A 342 2.16 -23.61 1.34
C ASP A 342 1.47 -22.28 1.78
N THR A 343 2.19 -21.19 1.62
CA THR A 343 1.68 -19.83 1.94
C THR A 343 0.64 -19.33 0.94
N SER A 344 0.57 -19.95 -0.22
CA SER A 344 -0.27 -19.52 -1.35
C SER A 344 -1.66 -20.16 -1.35
N LEU A 345 -1.76 -21.48 -1.22
CA LEU A 345 -3.02 -22.20 -1.40
C LEU A 345 -3.93 -22.16 -0.17
N ILE A 346 -3.40 -21.94 1.02
CA ILE A 346 -4.21 -21.87 2.25
C ILE A 346 -5.37 -20.88 2.14
N TRP A 347 -5.19 -19.79 1.42
CA TRP A 347 -6.22 -18.76 1.22
C TRP A 347 -7.40 -19.22 0.36
N ALA A 348 -7.19 -20.25 -0.47
CA ALA A 348 -8.25 -20.83 -1.28
C ALA A 348 -9.19 -21.74 -0.45
N VAL A 349 -8.71 -22.30 0.66
CA VAL A 349 -9.47 -23.26 1.49
C VAL A 349 -10.79 -22.67 2.00
N PRO A 350 -10.84 -21.53 2.70
CA PRO A 350 -12.11 -20.97 3.16
C PRO A 350 -13.03 -20.60 2.01
N LEU A 351 -12.49 -20.08 0.91
CA LEU A 351 -13.29 -19.73 -0.27
C LEU A 351 -13.96 -20.97 -0.88
N ALA A 352 -13.24 -22.08 -1.01
CA ALA A 352 -13.78 -23.34 -1.52
C ALA A 352 -14.85 -23.90 -0.59
N VAL A 353 -14.57 -23.99 0.72
CA VAL A 353 -15.48 -24.55 1.72
C VAL A 353 -16.77 -23.74 1.81
N PHE A 354 -16.67 -22.42 1.98
CA PHE A 354 -17.84 -21.55 2.18
C PHE A 354 -18.54 -21.15 0.87
N ASN A 355 -17.97 -21.49 -0.28
CA ASN A 355 -18.70 -21.43 -1.55
C ASN A 355 -19.68 -22.59 -1.71
N ILE A 356 -19.38 -23.78 -1.11
CA ILE A 356 -20.25 -24.94 -1.12
C ILE A 356 -21.34 -24.80 -0.04
N ILE A 357 -20.96 -24.34 1.15
CA ILE A 357 -21.88 -24.18 2.27
C ILE A 357 -22.82 -23.03 1.99
N SER A 358 -24.11 -23.32 1.94
CA SER A 358 -25.16 -22.33 1.62
C SER A 358 -26.00 -21.99 2.84
N LYS A 359 -26.42 -20.72 2.91
CA LYS A 359 -27.39 -20.20 3.88
C LYS A 359 -28.50 -19.49 3.12
N ASN A 360 -29.75 -19.87 3.38
CA ASN A 360 -30.94 -19.34 2.68
C ASN A 360 -30.84 -19.46 1.14
N GLY A 361 -30.33 -20.59 0.64
CA GLY A 361 -30.21 -20.87 -0.79
C GLY A 361 -29.07 -20.13 -1.52
N LYS A 362 -28.20 -19.40 -0.79
CA LYS A 362 -27.04 -18.70 -1.35
C LYS A 362 -25.76 -19.17 -0.68
N PRO A 363 -24.63 -19.32 -1.42
CA PRO A 363 -23.36 -19.65 -0.81
C PRO A 363 -22.95 -18.57 0.19
N ILE A 364 -22.36 -18.98 1.31
CA ILE A 364 -21.89 -18.03 2.34
C ILE A 364 -20.81 -17.12 1.76
N MET A 365 -19.86 -17.68 0.99
CA MET A 365 -18.88 -16.92 0.21
C MET A 365 -19.08 -17.27 -1.27
N ASN A 366 -19.61 -16.35 -2.06
CA ASN A 366 -19.66 -16.55 -3.52
C ASN A 366 -18.29 -16.28 -4.11
N ALA A 367 -17.43 -17.31 -4.15
CA ALA A 367 -16.04 -17.18 -4.56
C ALA A 367 -15.87 -16.57 -5.97
N PRO A 368 -16.64 -16.95 -7.03
CA PRO A 368 -16.55 -16.32 -8.33
C PRO A 368 -16.86 -14.82 -8.30
N ALA A 369 -17.86 -14.39 -7.54
CA ALA A 369 -18.20 -12.97 -7.40
C ALA A 369 -17.11 -12.20 -6.64
N LEU A 370 -16.59 -12.77 -5.55
CA LEU A 370 -15.52 -12.16 -4.76
C LEU A 370 -14.24 -12.00 -5.58
N LEU A 371 -13.86 -12.99 -6.38
CA LEU A 371 -12.69 -12.94 -7.27
C LEU A 371 -12.85 -11.85 -8.34
N ARG A 372 -14.06 -11.68 -8.90
CA ARG A 372 -14.35 -10.60 -9.85
C ARG A 372 -14.27 -9.21 -9.18
N ASP A 373 -14.83 -9.08 -7.98
CA ASP A 373 -14.91 -7.80 -7.26
C ASP A 373 -13.57 -7.41 -6.59
N ALA A 374 -12.62 -8.33 -6.49
CA ALA A 374 -11.30 -8.08 -5.92
C ALA A 374 -10.47 -7.08 -6.73
N SER A 375 -10.77 -6.88 -8.03
CA SER A 375 -10.08 -5.92 -8.92
C SER A 375 -8.54 -6.02 -8.86
N ILE A 376 -8.03 -7.25 -8.84
CA ILE A 376 -6.62 -7.57 -8.55
C ILE A 376 -5.71 -7.57 -9.78
N TRP A 377 -6.27 -7.55 -10.99
CA TRP A 377 -5.52 -7.75 -12.22
C TRP A 377 -4.35 -6.78 -12.43
N PRO A 378 -4.46 -5.48 -12.07
CA PRO A 378 -3.32 -4.58 -12.11
C PRO A 378 -2.17 -5.02 -11.20
N MET A 379 -2.48 -5.58 -10.03
CA MET A 379 -1.47 -6.10 -9.10
C MET A 379 -0.91 -7.43 -9.56
N VAL A 380 -1.73 -8.31 -10.18
CA VAL A 380 -1.30 -9.57 -10.78
C VAL A 380 -0.32 -9.32 -11.92
N ALA A 381 -0.57 -8.35 -12.79
CA ALA A 381 0.36 -7.99 -13.85
C ALA A 381 1.66 -7.40 -13.28
N LEU A 382 1.55 -6.52 -12.28
CA LEU A 382 2.69 -5.88 -11.64
C LEU A 382 3.59 -6.91 -10.94
N ILE A 383 3.02 -7.88 -10.22
CA ILE A 383 3.81 -8.90 -9.53
C ILE A 383 4.63 -9.74 -10.52
N GLY A 384 4.03 -10.07 -11.68
CA GLY A 384 4.73 -10.75 -12.76
C GLY A 384 5.92 -9.93 -13.25
N ALA A 385 5.66 -8.67 -13.63
CA ALA A 385 6.71 -7.77 -14.14
C ALA A 385 7.84 -7.59 -13.10
N MET A 386 7.49 -7.40 -11.83
CA MET A 386 8.47 -7.19 -10.76
C MET A 386 9.28 -8.44 -10.44
N THR A 387 8.64 -9.62 -10.34
CA THR A 387 9.35 -10.88 -10.06
C THR A 387 10.33 -11.22 -11.19
N MET A 388 9.90 -11.09 -12.45
CA MET A 388 10.77 -11.35 -13.60
C MET A 388 11.89 -10.33 -13.72
N LEU A 389 11.61 -9.06 -13.42
CA LEU A 389 12.61 -8.00 -13.36
C LEU A 389 13.64 -8.24 -12.24
N GLY A 390 13.19 -8.65 -11.05
CA GLY A 390 14.07 -8.97 -9.92
C GLY A 390 15.08 -10.05 -10.27
N ARG A 391 14.62 -11.16 -10.87
CA ARG A 391 15.48 -12.23 -11.36
C ARG A 391 16.48 -11.74 -12.43
N ALA A 392 16.02 -10.90 -13.35
CA ALA A 392 16.90 -10.32 -14.37
C ALA A 392 17.94 -9.37 -13.76
N CYS A 393 17.57 -8.53 -12.80
CA CYS A 393 18.53 -7.63 -12.13
C CYS A 393 19.63 -8.38 -11.37
N THR A 394 19.35 -9.58 -10.86
CA THR A 394 20.31 -10.40 -10.12
C THR A 394 21.11 -11.36 -11.00
N ASP A 395 20.78 -11.49 -12.28
CA ASP A 395 21.55 -12.30 -13.24
C ASP A 395 22.92 -11.67 -13.51
N ALA A 396 23.96 -12.37 -13.05
CA ALA A 396 25.35 -11.91 -13.19
C ALA A 396 25.77 -11.67 -14.66
N SER A 397 25.17 -12.42 -15.61
CA SER A 397 25.48 -12.29 -17.05
C SER A 397 25.04 -10.95 -17.63
N LEU A 398 24.10 -10.27 -17.00
CA LEU A 398 23.59 -8.96 -17.43
C LEU A 398 24.46 -7.80 -16.94
N GLY A 399 25.15 -7.95 -15.79
CA GLY A 399 26.00 -6.93 -15.18
C GLY A 399 25.25 -5.75 -14.54
N ILE A 400 23.90 -5.79 -14.49
CA ILE A 400 23.06 -4.71 -13.94
C ILE A 400 23.39 -4.50 -12.46
N ASN A 401 23.42 -5.59 -11.69
CA ASN A 401 23.69 -5.55 -10.25
C ASN A 401 25.06 -4.94 -9.95
N SER A 402 26.11 -5.42 -10.63
CA SER A 402 27.48 -4.91 -10.46
C SER A 402 27.58 -3.42 -10.77
N TRP A 403 26.90 -2.97 -11.83
CA TRP A 403 26.85 -1.55 -12.17
C TRP A 403 26.12 -0.71 -11.11
N LEU A 404 24.93 -1.13 -10.68
CA LEU A 404 24.19 -0.44 -9.63
C LEU A 404 25.03 -0.33 -8.34
N VAL A 405 25.66 -1.42 -7.92
CA VAL A 405 26.55 -1.40 -6.76
C VAL A 405 27.69 -0.40 -6.97
N SER A 406 28.38 -0.40 -8.12
CA SER A 406 29.49 0.52 -8.39
C SER A 406 29.11 2.00 -8.31
N VAL A 407 27.90 2.34 -8.77
CA VAL A 407 27.39 3.72 -8.75
C VAL A 407 26.99 4.16 -7.35
N PHE A 408 26.36 3.27 -6.59
CA PHE A 408 25.76 3.62 -5.30
C PHE A 408 26.60 3.22 -4.08
N ALA A 409 27.60 2.35 -4.23
CA ALA A 409 28.51 1.99 -3.14
C ALA A 409 29.20 3.20 -2.47
N PRO A 410 29.56 4.29 -3.17
CA PRO A 410 30.12 5.47 -2.51
C PRO A 410 29.16 6.14 -1.51
N ILE A 411 27.85 5.99 -1.71
CA ILE A 411 26.81 6.60 -0.85
C ILE A 411 26.42 5.65 0.28
N PHE A 412 26.22 4.38 -0.03
CA PHE A 412 25.65 3.39 0.89
C PHE A 412 26.67 2.36 1.40
N GLY A 413 27.76 2.12 0.68
CA GLY A 413 28.79 1.14 1.05
C GLY A 413 29.80 1.68 2.05
N GLY A 414 30.46 0.76 2.79
CA GLY A 414 31.50 1.13 3.76
C GLY A 414 30.97 1.82 5.03
N GLN A 415 29.66 1.94 5.19
CA GLN A 415 29.03 2.58 6.33
C GLN A 415 28.80 1.56 7.47
N SER A 416 28.71 2.07 8.70
CA SER A 416 28.17 1.25 9.78
C SER A 416 26.68 0.97 9.55
N THR A 417 26.16 -0.13 10.10
CA THR A 417 24.75 -0.49 9.99
C THR A 417 23.80 0.66 10.36
N ILE A 418 24.11 1.38 11.46
CA ILE A 418 23.28 2.51 11.91
C ILE A 418 23.31 3.64 10.88
N MET A 419 24.46 3.92 10.29
CA MET A 419 24.61 4.98 9.29
C MET A 419 23.86 4.62 7.99
N LEU A 420 23.94 3.37 7.55
CA LEU A 420 23.17 2.89 6.40
C LEU A 420 21.65 3.04 6.64
N LEU A 421 21.15 2.59 7.80
CA LEU A 421 19.74 2.72 8.17
C LEU A 421 19.33 4.21 8.24
N LEU A 422 20.16 5.08 8.80
CA LEU A 422 19.92 6.52 8.85
C LEU A 422 19.82 7.12 7.44
N ILE A 423 20.76 6.81 6.56
CA ILE A 423 20.75 7.28 5.17
C ILE A 423 19.49 6.78 4.45
N CYS A 424 19.13 5.51 4.61
CA CYS A 424 17.90 4.94 4.04
C CYS A 424 16.65 5.68 4.55
N VAL A 425 16.53 5.89 5.86
CA VAL A 425 15.37 6.60 6.44
C VAL A 425 15.27 8.02 5.91
N LEU A 426 16.37 8.78 5.94
CA LEU A 426 16.38 10.18 5.50
C LEU A 426 16.13 10.31 4.00
N PHE A 427 16.93 9.62 3.20
CA PHE A 427 16.88 9.72 1.74
C PHE A 427 15.52 9.27 1.21
N ILE A 428 15.06 8.09 1.60
CA ILE A 428 13.83 7.52 1.08
C ILE A 428 12.60 8.34 1.53
N THR A 429 12.55 8.77 2.79
CA THR A 429 11.41 9.56 3.28
C THR A 429 11.32 10.94 2.64
N VAL A 430 12.45 11.57 2.32
CA VAL A 430 12.46 12.86 1.63
C VAL A 430 12.09 12.70 0.16
N VAL A 431 12.69 11.74 -0.53
CA VAL A 431 12.46 11.52 -1.97
C VAL A 431 11.04 11.05 -2.23
N THR A 432 10.45 10.23 -1.36
CA THR A 432 9.06 9.76 -1.53
C THR A 432 8.03 10.88 -1.49
N GLN A 433 8.35 12.05 -0.92
CA GLN A 433 7.40 13.17 -0.97
C GLN A 433 7.13 13.63 -2.41
N VAL A 434 8.09 13.45 -3.31
CA VAL A 434 8.00 13.88 -4.72
C VAL A 434 7.82 12.68 -5.67
N VAL A 435 8.50 11.58 -5.38
CA VAL A 435 8.48 10.34 -6.19
C VAL A 435 7.51 9.34 -5.56
N ASN A 436 6.74 8.65 -6.40
CA ASN A 436 5.82 7.61 -5.91
C ASN A 436 6.56 6.51 -5.13
N GLY A 437 6.08 6.22 -3.92
CA GLY A 437 6.75 5.31 -3.00
C GLY A 437 6.96 3.89 -3.52
N ASN A 438 6.03 3.35 -4.31
CA ASN A 438 6.20 2.02 -4.89
C ASN A 438 7.38 2.00 -5.87
N VAL A 439 7.49 3.05 -6.67
CA VAL A 439 8.59 3.23 -7.61
C VAL A 439 9.92 3.36 -6.89
N LEU A 440 9.92 4.14 -5.80
CA LEU A 440 11.12 4.32 -4.99
C LEU A 440 11.56 3.00 -4.34
N THR A 441 10.61 2.21 -3.82
CA THR A 441 10.90 0.87 -3.29
C THR A 441 11.50 -0.04 -4.37
N MET A 442 10.88 -0.06 -5.56
CA MET A 442 11.37 -0.85 -6.70
C MET A 442 12.77 -0.44 -7.13
N GLY A 443 13.04 0.86 -7.18
CA GLY A 443 14.35 1.40 -7.59
C GLY A 443 15.44 1.19 -6.54
N MET A 444 15.12 1.29 -5.25
CA MET A 444 16.10 1.16 -4.18
C MET A 444 16.44 -0.29 -3.83
N THR A 445 15.52 -1.23 -4.03
CA THR A 445 15.75 -2.64 -3.69
C THR A 445 16.96 -3.25 -4.42
N PRO A 446 17.11 -3.13 -5.76
CA PRO A 446 18.28 -3.66 -6.47
C PRO A 446 19.60 -3.01 -6.07
N ILE A 447 19.56 -1.83 -5.47
CA ILE A 447 20.74 -1.11 -4.98
C ILE A 447 21.13 -1.61 -3.59
N ILE A 448 20.16 -1.70 -2.69
CA ILE A 448 20.40 -1.95 -1.27
C ILE A 448 20.62 -3.43 -0.96
N VAL A 449 19.92 -4.35 -1.64
CA VAL A 449 20.06 -5.80 -1.39
C VAL A 449 21.51 -6.27 -1.54
N PRO A 450 22.20 -6.00 -2.66
CA PRO A 450 23.60 -6.42 -2.81
C PRO A 450 24.53 -5.80 -1.75
N ILE A 451 24.29 -4.54 -1.39
CA ILE A 451 25.11 -3.84 -0.38
C ILE A 451 24.93 -4.50 0.99
N VAL A 452 23.70 -4.77 1.39
CA VAL A 452 23.39 -5.43 2.67
C VAL A 452 23.95 -6.84 2.71
N CYS A 453 23.75 -7.63 1.65
CA CYS A 453 24.31 -8.98 1.55
C CYS A 453 25.83 -8.97 1.58
N GLY A 454 26.49 -8.05 0.87
CA GLY A 454 27.94 -7.88 0.91
C GLY A 454 28.48 -7.43 2.27
N MET A 455 27.73 -6.61 3.03
CA MET A 455 28.05 -6.27 4.42
C MET A 455 27.98 -7.50 5.34
N MET A 456 26.97 -8.37 5.16
CA MET A 456 26.84 -9.62 5.92
C MET A 456 27.99 -10.59 5.64
N GLU A 457 28.41 -10.70 4.37
CA GLU A 457 29.58 -11.51 3.98
C GLU A 457 30.87 -11.00 4.63
N GLN A 458 30.97 -9.70 4.90
CA GLN A 458 32.09 -9.09 5.63
C GLN A 458 31.96 -9.23 7.16
N GLY A 459 30.95 -9.94 7.66
CA GLY A 459 30.71 -10.13 9.08
C GLY A 459 30.07 -8.94 9.81
N ILE A 460 29.57 -7.95 9.07
CA ILE A 460 28.86 -6.80 9.66
C ILE A 460 27.44 -7.25 10.03
N LYS A 461 27.04 -7.01 11.29
CA LYS A 461 25.69 -7.37 11.76
C LYS A 461 24.64 -6.45 11.15
N ILE A 462 23.91 -6.96 10.15
CA ILE A 462 22.78 -6.30 9.50
C ILE A 462 21.80 -7.36 9.01
N ASP A 463 20.50 -7.11 9.16
CA ASP A 463 19.44 -8.01 8.67
C ASP A 463 18.77 -7.43 7.41
N PRO A 464 18.70 -8.19 6.31
CA PRO A 464 18.07 -7.75 5.07
C PRO A 464 16.60 -7.42 5.25
N THR A 465 15.88 -8.19 6.08
CA THR A 465 14.45 -7.97 6.34
C THR A 465 14.22 -6.63 7.03
N VAL A 466 15.04 -6.30 8.04
CA VAL A 466 14.96 -5.00 8.72
C VAL A 466 15.19 -3.87 7.74
N THR A 467 16.25 -3.95 6.94
CA THR A 467 16.61 -2.89 5.99
C THR A 467 15.54 -2.71 4.89
N LEU A 468 15.05 -3.82 4.31
CA LEU A 468 13.99 -3.76 3.30
C LEU A 468 12.64 -3.31 3.87
N THR A 469 12.38 -3.62 5.15
CA THR A 469 11.22 -3.07 5.87
C THR A 469 11.33 -1.55 5.99
N VAL A 470 12.49 -1.02 6.34
CA VAL A 470 12.75 0.43 6.38
C VAL A 470 12.48 1.06 5.02
N ILE A 471 13.01 0.47 3.94
CA ILE A 471 12.81 0.98 2.58
C ILE A 471 11.32 1.07 2.24
N SER A 472 10.57 -0.04 2.40
CA SER A 472 9.15 -0.08 2.03
C SER A 472 8.28 0.82 2.89
N THR A 473 8.59 0.93 4.19
CA THR A 473 7.82 1.75 5.13
C THR A 473 8.09 3.23 4.88
N CYS A 474 9.35 3.65 4.76
CA CYS A 474 9.73 5.03 4.46
C CYS A 474 9.21 5.48 3.10
N ALA A 475 9.30 4.63 2.08
CA ALA A 475 8.78 4.91 0.76
C ALA A 475 7.25 5.09 0.72
N SER A 476 6.53 4.54 1.70
CA SER A 476 5.07 4.64 1.76
C SER A 476 4.56 5.97 2.30
N VAL A 477 5.36 6.69 3.10
CA VAL A 477 4.92 7.88 3.86
C VAL A 477 5.09 9.15 3.04
N ALA A 478 4.11 9.46 2.18
CA ALA A 478 4.09 10.65 1.33
C ALA A 478 2.78 11.41 1.47
N PHE A 479 2.84 12.69 1.89
CA PHE A 479 1.67 13.56 2.02
C PHE A 479 1.97 15.06 1.79
N LEU A 480 3.21 15.45 1.54
CA LEU A 480 3.55 16.86 1.31
C LEU A 480 3.21 17.30 -0.12
N PHE A 481 3.38 16.42 -1.10
CA PHE A 481 3.11 16.70 -2.50
C PHE A 481 2.18 15.63 -3.12
N PRO A 482 1.32 16.02 -4.05
CA PRO A 482 0.38 15.07 -4.68
C PRO A 482 1.10 14.02 -5.56
N SER A 483 2.32 14.30 -6.02
CA SER A 483 3.13 13.38 -6.81
C SER A 483 3.68 12.19 -6.03
N GLY A 484 3.89 12.34 -4.71
CA GLY A 484 4.46 11.29 -3.87
C GLY A 484 3.51 10.11 -3.66
N SER A 485 2.21 10.36 -3.60
CA SER A 485 1.21 9.30 -3.40
C SER A 485 -0.15 9.72 -3.92
N VAL A 486 -0.88 8.79 -4.56
CA VAL A 486 -2.30 9.00 -4.87
C VAL A 486 -3.11 9.30 -3.61
N ALA A 487 -2.74 8.70 -2.48
CA ALA A 487 -3.36 8.95 -1.18
C ALA A 487 -3.17 10.41 -0.72
N ALA A 488 -2.07 11.07 -1.07
CA ALA A 488 -1.82 12.46 -0.71
C ALA A 488 -2.88 13.43 -1.27
N ALA A 489 -3.49 13.11 -2.42
CA ALA A 489 -4.54 13.92 -3.00
C ALA A 489 -5.77 14.04 -2.07
N TYR A 490 -6.06 13.02 -1.26
CA TYR A 490 -7.20 13.06 -0.32
C TYR A 490 -6.97 14.01 0.85
N ILE A 491 -5.74 14.15 1.35
CA ILE A 491 -5.43 15.10 2.41
C ILE A 491 -5.22 16.52 1.86
N LEU A 492 -4.55 16.63 0.71
CA LEU A 492 -4.29 17.90 0.04
C LEU A 492 -5.56 18.55 -0.56
N GLY A 493 -6.58 17.76 -0.85
CA GLY A 493 -7.90 18.23 -1.33
C GLY A 493 -8.84 18.71 -0.21
N ARG A 494 -8.41 18.68 1.06
CA ARG A 494 -9.23 19.12 2.19
C ARG A 494 -9.13 20.62 2.37
N GLU A 495 -10.28 21.31 2.49
CA GLU A 495 -10.34 22.76 2.73
C GLU A 495 -9.68 23.16 4.05
N GLU A 496 -9.73 22.29 5.06
CA GLU A 496 -9.15 22.50 6.38
C GLU A 496 -7.62 22.47 6.38
N ILE A 497 -7.00 21.84 5.37
CA ILE A 497 -5.55 21.65 5.29
C ILE A 497 -4.93 22.65 4.33
N ASP A 498 -4.33 23.70 4.88
CA ASP A 498 -3.58 24.66 4.10
C ASP A 498 -2.10 24.23 3.87
N LYS A 499 -1.50 24.72 2.79
CA LYS A 499 -0.11 24.41 2.44
C LYS A 499 0.87 24.80 3.55
N LYS A 500 0.63 25.95 4.23
CA LYS A 500 1.49 26.42 5.32
C LYS A 500 1.49 25.43 6.50
N PHE A 501 0.34 24.88 6.85
CA PHE A 501 0.23 23.84 7.87
C PHE A 501 1.05 22.59 7.50
N LEU A 502 0.92 22.09 6.28
CA LEU A 502 1.67 20.91 5.84
C LEU A 502 3.17 21.14 5.81
N PHE A 503 3.64 22.27 5.29
CA PHE A 503 5.08 22.57 5.22
C PHE A 503 5.70 22.96 6.57
N THR A 504 4.91 23.28 7.58
CA THR A 504 5.42 23.58 8.93
C THR A 504 5.18 22.43 9.89
N LYS A 505 3.90 22.11 10.13
CA LYS A 505 3.50 21.07 11.10
C LYS A 505 3.57 19.66 10.50
N GLY A 506 3.23 19.50 9.21
CA GLY A 506 3.36 18.22 8.51
C GLY A 506 4.82 17.78 8.41
N VAL A 507 5.76 18.68 8.11
CA VAL A 507 7.20 18.38 8.14
C VAL A 507 7.67 17.96 9.53
N ALA A 508 7.16 18.61 10.60
CA ALA A 508 7.47 18.19 11.96
C ALA A 508 6.92 16.77 12.26
N VAL A 509 5.71 16.45 11.81
CA VAL A 509 5.16 15.07 11.91
C VAL A 509 6.02 14.08 11.13
N LEU A 510 6.51 14.45 9.95
CA LEU A 510 7.42 13.61 9.16
C LEU A 510 8.76 13.38 9.87
N ALA A 511 9.32 14.40 10.52
CA ALA A 511 10.54 14.26 11.32
C ALA A 511 10.34 13.31 12.50
N VAL A 512 9.19 13.41 13.20
CA VAL A 512 8.83 12.47 14.27
C VAL A 512 8.74 11.05 13.72
N TYR A 513 8.14 10.86 12.56
CA TYR A 513 8.08 9.55 11.89
C TYR A 513 9.49 9.01 11.61
N MET A 514 10.39 9.81 11.02
CA MET A 514 11.77 9.38 10.73
C MET A 514 12.52 8.95 11.98
N LEU A 515 12.37 9.68 13.09
CA LEU A 515 13.01 9.34 14.36
C LEU A 515 12.48 8.02 14.93
N VAL A 516 11.16 7.80 14.92
CA VAL A 516 10.55 6.56 15.39
C VAL A 516 10.97 5.38 14.50
N GLN A 517 10.94 5.56 13.18
CA GLN A 517 11.34 4.52 12.22
C GLN A 517 12.80 4.11 12.40
N LEU A 518 13.71 5.08 12.56
CA LEU A 518 15.12 4.82 12.80
C LEU A 518 15.34 4.09 14.12
N ALA A 519 14.70 4.55 15.20
CA ALA A 519 14.82 3.91 16.52
C ALA A 519 14.36 2.45 16.48
N VAL A 520 13.23 2.17 15.84
CA VAL A 520 12.71 0.80 15.68
C VAL A 520 13.64 -0.04 14.79
N ALA A 521 14.13 0.51 13.68
CA ALA A 521 15.05 -0.20 12.79
C ALA A 521 16.35 -0.60 13.50
N VAL A 522 16.96 0.33 14.23
CA VAL A 522 18.17 0.06 15.03
C VAL A 522 17.91 -0.98 16.11
N LEU A 523 16.78 -0.87 16.82
CA LEU A 523 16.39 -1.83 17.86
C LEU A 523 16.27 -3.25 17.28
N PHE A 524 15.51 -3.42 16.21
CA PHE A 524 15.31 -4.74 15.61
C PHE A 524 16.58 -5.31 14.99
N ASN A 525 17.40 -4.48 14.35
CA ASN A 525 18.69 -4.92 13.83
C ASN A 525 19.68 -5.33 14.94
N ALA A 526 19.53 -4.79 16.15
CA ALA A 526 20.33 -5.21 17.30
C ALA A 526 19.86 -6.54 17.90
N ILE A 527 18.57 -6.85 17.82
CA ILE A 527 17.96 -8.06 18.39
C ILE A 527 18.15 -9.26 17.47
N VAL A 528 17.99 -9.07 16.15
CA VAL A 528 18.12 -10.11 15.14
C VAL A 528 19.59 -10.24 14.71
#